data_c7477198f912146ce62f15dc25ff8cf4
#
_entry.id   c7477198f912146ce62f15dc25ff8cf4
#
_cell.length_a   1.000
_cell.length_b   1.000
_cell.length_c   1.000
_cell.angle_alpha   90.00
_cell.angle_beta   90.00
_cell.angle_gamma   90.00
#
_symmetry.space_group_name_H-M   'P 1'
#
loop_
_entity.id
_entity.type
_entity.pdbx_description
1 polymer ?
#
loop_
_entity_poly.entity_id
_entity_poly.type
_entity_poly.pdbx_seq_one_letter_code
_entity_poly.pdbx_strand_id
1 'polypeptide(L)'
;MKESPLLALYSDSNFTKKDTLGMIIARDAKSSRSTNASFVMDLSAIPKILVIGKDAKHWLEKFNATPDTLFACSFAKNGGYICQIMTDQYLIVSDPSAQDFREVFHEIPSEDLEVLILPYQCAEILVGGLDIWGKIAGLVTFNPSLLNETTLTSVRIATVDVYAMLSKSRPQHIRIILSAPDAHFLTMSIWECLDNQDDALVGFDPTIKL
;
A
#
# COMPACT_ATOMS: atom_id res chain seq x y z
N MET A 1 7.64 3.62 19.87
CA MET A 1 7.28 4.18 18.54
C MET A 1 7.57 3.10 17.52
N LYS A 2 6.70 2.88 16.58
CA LYS A 2 6.82 1.80 15.60
C LYS A 2 7.70 2.28 14.45
N GLU A 3 8.62 1.43 13.96
CA GLU A 3 9.45 1.74 12.81
C GLU A 3 8.92 1.03 11.56
N SER A 4 9.09 1.66 10.39
CA SER A 4 8.79 1.00 9.12
C SER A 4 9.69 -0.21 8.92
N PRO A 5 9.17 -1.34 8.41
CA PRO A 5 9.99 -2.50 8.07
C PRO A 5 11.06 -2.21 7.01
N LEU A 6 10.95 -1.10 6.30
CA LEU A 6 11.88 -0.67 5.25
C LEU A 6 12.87 0.41 5.71
N LEU A 7 12.75 0.91 6.94
CA LEU A 7 13.55 2.05 7.42
C LEU A 7 15.06 1.81 7.31
N ALA A 8 15.51 0.56 7.47
CA ALA A 8 16.92 0.20 7.35
C ALA A 8 17.52 0.42 5.95
N LEU A 9 16.69 0.40 4.90
CA LEU A 9 17.12 0.65 3.52
C LEU A 9 17.46 2.12 3.25
N TYR A 10 16.95 3.01 4.09
CA TYR A 10 17.10 4.46 3.96
C TYR A 10 18.19 4.99 4.92
N SER A 11 19.37 4.36 4.87
CA SER A 11 20.48 4.72 5.79
C SER A 11 21.28 5.94 5.36
N ASP A 12 21.09 6.42 4.13
CA ASP A 12 21.88 7.51 3.56
C ASP A 12 21.47 8.89 4.07
N SER A 13 22.43 9.84 3.99
CA SER A 13 22.25 11.24 4.39
C SER A 13 21.16 12.01 3.59
N ASN A 14 20.66 11.40 2.51
CA ASN A 14 19.59 11.97 1.68
C ASN A 14 18.19 11.84 2.28
N PHE A 15 18.05 11.08 3.38
CA PHE A 15 16.78 10.84 4.04
C PHE A 15 16.78 11.36 5.47
N THR A 16 15.62 11.83 5.89
CA THR A 16 15.36 12.19 7.29
C THR A 16 14.35 11.21 7.87
N LYS A 17 14.63 10.72 9.08
CA LYS A 17 13.66 9.91 9.83
C LYS A 17 12.59 10.83 10.41
N LYS A 18 11.33 10.56 10.12
CA LYS A 18 10.20 11.37 10.61
C LYS A 18 9.06 10.49 11.09
N ASP A 19 8.44 10.89 12.19
CA ASP A 19 7.17 10.30 12.60
C ASP A 19 6.08 10.71 11.59
N THR A 20 5.43 9.72 11.03
CA THR A 20 4.35 9.88 10.07
C THR A 20 3.25 8.91 10.44
N LEU A 21 2.11 9.42 10.84
CA LEU A 21 0.94 8.61 11.21
C LEU A 21 1.23 7.56 12.31
N GLY A 22 2.14 7.87 13.24
CA GLY A 22 2.52 6.98 14.34
C GLY A 22 3.59 5.94 14.00
N MET A 23 4.23 6.06 12.84
CA MET A 23 5.35 5.21 12.42
C MET A 23 6.55 6.08 12.04
N ILE A 24 7.76 5.65 12.42
CA ILE A 24 8.99 6.28 11.93
C ILE A 24 9.26 5.77 10.53
N ILE A 25 9.34 6.68 9.57
CA ILE A 25 9.56 6.39 8.16
C ILE A 25 10.60 7.37 7.59
N ALA A 26 11.28 6.95 6.53
CA ALA A 26 12.19 7.83 5.81
C ALA A 26 11.42 8.83 4.94
N ARG A 27 11.86 10.08 4.94
CA ARG A 27 11.40 11.13 4.03
C ARG A 27 12.57 11.69 3.25
N ASP A 28 12.34 12.07 2.00
CA ASP A 28 13.35 12.75 1.22
C ASP A 28 13.78 14.06 1.89
N ALA A 29 15.08 14.27 1.98
CA ALA A 29 15.64 15.56 2.42
C ALA A 29 15.55 16.63 1.32
N LYS A 30 15.39 16.24 0.06
CA LYS A 30 15.30 17.11 -1.12
C LYS A 30 14.00 16.88 -1.89
N SER A 31 13.28 17.95 -2.21
CA SER A 31 11.92 17.91 -2.79
C SER A 31 11.84 17.85 -4.32
N SER A 32 12.92 17.57 -5.06
CA SER A 32 12.88 17.60 -6.53
C SER A 32 13.49 16.34 -7.15
N ARG A 33 12.64 15.40 -7.57
CA ARG A 33 13.04 14.27 -8.39
C ARG A 33 12.43 14.36 -9.77
N SER A 34 13.13 13.78 -10.76
CA SER A 34 12.60 13.63 -12.11
C SER A 34 11.33 12.78 -12.08
N THR A 35 10.26 13.27 -12.68
CA THR A 35 8.96 12.58 -12.75
C THR A 35 8.99 11.28 -13.56
N ASN A 36 10.08 11.03 -14.30
CA ASN A 36 10.22 9.87 -15.19
C ASN A 36 11.17 8.79 -14.65
N ALA A 37 11.88 9.05 -13.55
CA ALA A 37 12.76 8.05 -12.95
C ALA A 37 11.95 6.90 -12.33
N SER A 38 12.48 5.68 -12.45
CA SER A 38 11.90 4.53 -11.74
C SER A 38 12.24 4.62 -10.26
N PHE A 39 11.29 4.24 -9.41
CA PHE A 39 11.44 4.38 -7.97
C PHE A 39 10.69 3.32 -7.18
N VAL A 40 11.11 3.14 -5.94
CA VAL A 40 10.37 2.45 -4.88
C VAL A 40 10.19 3.42 -3.71
N MET A 41 8.96 3.54 -3.23
CA MET A 41 8.59 4.39 -2.09
C MET A 41 7.94 3.55 -1.01
N ASP A 42 8.35 3.76 0.23
CA ASP A 42 7.74 3.13 1.41
C ASP A 42 6.43 3.82 1.79
N LEU A 43 5.33 3.07 1.72
CA LEU A 43 3.99 3.49 2.12
C LEU A 43 3.52 2.79 3.41
N SER A 44 4.41 2.13 4.15
CA SER A 44 4.03 1.31 5.31
C SER A 44 3.37 2.12 6.44
N ALA A 45 3.64 3.43 6.50
CA ALA A 45 3.01 4.32 7.48
C ALA A 45 1.52 4.59 7.21
N ILE A 46 1.02 4.30 6.02
CA ILE A 46 -0.40 4.45 5.71
C ILE A 46 -1.20 3.48 6.58
N PRO A 47 -2.17 3.95 7.38
CA PRO A 47 -2.93 3.10 8.27
C PRO A 47 -3.74 2.05 7.51
N LYS A 48 -3.70 0.82 8.01
CA LYS A 48 -4.43 -0.32 7.47
C LYS A 48 -5.10 -1.07 8.61
N ILE A 49 -6.36 -1.46 8.39
CA ILE A 49 -7.08 -2.33 9.31
C ILE A 49 -7.74 -3.48 8.56
N LEU A 50 -7.93 -4.57 9.29
CA LEU A 50 -8.82 -5.66 8.88
C LEU A 50 -10.12 -5.54 9.65
N VAL A 51 -11.22 -5.64 8.93
CA VAL A 51 -12.56 -5.80 9.49
C VAL A 51 -13.00 -7.23 9.19
N ILE A 52 -13.28 -8.00 10.24
CA ILE A 52 -13.52 -9.44 10.15
C ILE A 52 -14.84 -9.76 10.85
N GLY A 53 -15.66 -10.60 10.27
CA GLY A 53 -16.89 -11.10 10.89
C GLY A 53 -18.05 -11.21 9.94
N LYS A 54 -19.05 -12.00 10.30
CA LYS A 54 -20.23 -12.24 9.46
C LYS A 54 -21.02 -10.97 9.15
N ASP A 55 -20.99 -9.99 10.06
CA ASP A 55 -21.69 -8.71 9.92
C ASP A 55 -20.77 -7.60 9.39
N ALA A 56 -19.51 -7.92 9.02
CA ALA A 56 -18.53 -6.94 8.57
C ALA A 56 -19.02 -6.16 7.34
N LYS A 57 -19.63 -6.84 6.35
CA LYS A 57 -20.19 -6.19 5.17
C LYS A 57 -21.26 -5.17 5.54
N HIS A 58 -22.22 -5.59 6.33
CA HIS A 58 -23.32 -4.73 6.77
C HIS A 58 -22.82 -3.52 7.57
N TRP A 59 -21.85 -3.74 8.47
CA TRP A 59 -21.24 -2.65 9.22
C TRP A 59 -20.52 -1.63 8.33
N LEU A 60 -19.87 -2.11 7.24
CA LEU A 60 -19.15 -1.27 6.28
C LEU A 60 -20.07 -0.51 5.29
N GLU A 61 -21.30 -0.97 5.07
CA GLU A 61 -22.26 -0.33 4.14
C GLU A 61 -22.53 1.14 4.51
N LYS A 62 -22.46 1.49 5.79
CA LYS A 62 -22.63 2.88 6.24
C LYS A 62 -21.58 3.86 5.71
N PHE A 63 -20.42 3.35 5.26
CA PHE A 63 -19.35 4.15 4.67
C PHE A 63 -19.47 4.26 3.14
N ASN A 64 -20.53 3.69 2.55
CA ASN A 64 -20.81 3.73 1.10
C ASN A 64 -19.64 3.29 0.20
N ALA A 65 -18.81 2.40 0.68
CA ALA A 65 -17.61 1.96 -0.03
C ALA A 65 -17.40 0.44 0.01
N THR A 66 -18.49 -0.34 0.20
CA THR A 66 -18.40 -1.79 0.31
C THR A 66 -18.22 -2.41 -1.07
N PRO A 67 -17.18 -3.23 -1.30
CA PRO A 67 -17.00 -3.95 -2.56
C PRO A 67 -18.04 -5.06 -2.73
N ASP A 68 -18.44 -5.30 -3.99
CA ASP A 68 -19.47 -6.29 -4.30
C ASP A 68 -18.93 -7.70 -4.52
N THR A 69 -17.63 -7.81 -4.80
CA THR A 69 -16.99 -9.09 -5.13
C THR A 69 -15.64 -9.22 -4.46
N LEU A 70 -15.20 -10.47 -4.29
CA LEU A 70 -13.88 -10.81 -3.74
C LEU A 70 -12.76 -10.12 -4.54
N PHE A 71 -11.82 -9.54 -3.84
CA PHE A 71 -10.69 -8.75 -4.33
C PHE A 71 -11.05 -7.44 -5.05
N ALA A 72 -12.33 -7.13 -5.26
CA ALA A 72 -12.72 -5.80 -5.72
C ALA A 72 -12.40 -4.73 -4.66
N CYS A 73 -12.00 -3.56 -5.13
CA CYS A 73 -11.73 -2.40 -4.29
C CYS A 73 -12.79 -1.32 -4.54
N SER A 74 -13.42 -0.87 -3.48
CA SER A 74 -14.27 0.32 -3.48
C SER A 74 -13.49 1.50 -2.93
N PHE A 75 -13.47 2.61 -3.66
CA PHE A 75 -12.71 3.80 -3.31
C PHE A 75 -13.59 4.84 -2.64
N ALA A 76 -13.10 5.42 -1.56
CA ALA A 76 -13.74 6.58 -0.95
C ALA A 76 -13.52 7.82 -1.82
N LYS A 77 -14.40 8.83 -1.64
CA LYS A 77 -14.31 10.10 -2.39
C LYS A 77 -12.99 10.84 -2.16
N ASN A 78 -12.41 10.67 -0.99
CA ASN A 78 -11.25 11.41 -0.51
C ASN A 78 -9.97 10.56 -0.42
N GLY A 79 -9.90 9.46 -1.18
CA GLY A 79 -8.76 8.54 -1.18
C GLY A 79 -8.90 7.42 -0.14
N GLY A 80 -8.06 6.42 -0.25
CA GLY A 80 -8.21 5.16 0.46
C GLY A 80 -9.18 4.22 -0.22
N TYR A 81 -9.20 2.97 0.20
CA TYR A 81 -10.08 1.95 -0.38
C TYR A 81 -10.41 0.86 0.63
N ILE A 82 -11.53 0.21 0.37
CA ILE A 82 -11.95 -1.01 1.05
C ILE A 82 -11.88 -2.14 0.03
N CYS A 83 -11.20 -3.22 0.37
CA CYS A 83 -11.09 -4.41 -0.46
C CYS A 83 -11.60 -5.63 0.30
N GLN A 84 -12.47 -6.41 -0.30
CA GLN A 84 -12.87 -7.70 0.23
C GLN A 84 -11.78 -8.73 -0.09
N ILE A 85 -11.03 -9.18 0.91
CA ILE A 85 -9.93 -10.15 0.73
C ILE A 85 -10.34 -11.60 1.00
N MET A 86 -11.41 -11.81 1.77
CA MET A 86 -12.09 -13.08 2.00
C MET A 86 -13.59 -12.84 2.21
N THR A 87 -14.39 -13.89 2.25
CA THR A 87 -15.86 -13.80 2.37
C THR A 87 -16.31 -12.83 3.46
N ASP A 88 -15.70 -12.91 4.64
CA ASP A 88 -16.05 -12.10 5.81
C ASP A 88 -14.88 -11.26 6.30
N GLN A 89 -13.94 -10.89 5.40
CA GLN A 89 -12.76 -10.11 5.73
C GLN A 89 -12.54 -8.99 4.72
N TYR A 90 -12.37 -7.80 5.25
CA TYR A 90 -12.16 -6.58 4.48
C TYR A 90 -10.89 -5.89 4.93
N LEU A 91 -10.04 -5.56 3.97
CA LEU A 91 -8.88 -4.70 4.16
C LEU A 91 -9.30 -3.26 3.89
N ILE A 92 -9.07 -2.39 4.85
CA ILE A 92 -9.28 -0.95 4.69
C ILE A 92 -7.93 -0.28 4.73
N VAL A 93 -7.64 0.48 3.69
CA VAL A 93 -6.42 1.29 3.55
C VAL A 93 -6.84 2.75 3.54
N SER A 94 -6.31 3.53 4.48
CA SER A 94 -6.58 4.97 4.56
C SER A 94 -5.60 5.72 3.65
N ASP A 95 -6.09 6.71 2.90
CA ASP A 95 -5.21 7.70 2.27
C ASP A 95 -4.78 8.73 3.32
N PRO A 96 -3.50 9.09 3.39
CA PRO A 96 -3.02 10.09 4.35
C PRO A 96 -3.67 11.47 4.22
N SER A 97 -4.13 11.81 3.02
CA SER A 97 -4.84 13.06 2.71
C SER A 97 -6.34 12.99 3.01
N ALA A 98 -6.89 11.79 3.23
CA ALA A 98 -8.32 11.58 3.43
C ALA A 98 -8.70 11.68 4.91
N GLN A 99 -9.69 12.51 5.22
CA GLN A 99 -10.31 12.55 6.54
C GLN A 99 -11.33 11.42 6.73
N ASP A 100 -11.92 10.92 5.65
CA ASP A 100 -13.14 10.10 5.65
C ASP A 100 -12.99 8.73 6.29
N PHE A 101 -11.82 8.08 6.17
CA PHE A 101 -11.65 6.78 6.82
C PHE A 101 -11.15 6.86 8.27
N ARG A 102 -10.83 8.04 8.78
CA ARG A 102 -10.51 8.17 10.21
C ARG A 102 -11.68 7.72 11.09
N GLU A 103 -12.91 7.94 10.65
CA GLU A 103 -14.09 7.52 11.39
C GLU A 103 -14.16 6.00 11.52
N VAL A 104 -13.87 5.25 10.43
CA VAL A 104 -13.83 3.77 10.47
C VAL A 104 -12.82 3.26 11.49
N PHE A 105 -11.68 3.94 11.65
CA PHE A 105 -10.65 3.55 12.60
C PHE A 105 -11.01 3.84 14.07
N HIS A 106 -12.00 4.67 14.31
CA HIS A 106 -12.41 5.08 15.66
C HIS A 106 -13.80 4.60 16.02
N GLU A 107 -14.57 4.10 15.08
CA GLU A 107 -15.92 3.64 15.35
C GLU A 107 -15.91 2.20 15.85
N ILE A 108 -16.51 2.00 17.01
CA ILE A 108 -16.65 0.69 17.62
C ILE A 108 -17.99 0.11 17.12
N PRO A 109 -17.97 -1.10 16.51
CA PRO A 109 -19.20 -1.80 16.17
C PRO A 109 -20.07 -2.00 17.41
N SER A 110 -21.40 -2.02 17.24
CA SER A 110 -22.30 -2.34 18.36
C SER A 110 -22.05 -3.78 18.83
N GLU A 111 -22.30 -4.05 20.12
CA GLU A 111 -22.09 -5.38 20.72
C GLU A 111 -22.95 -6.49 20.08
N ASP A 112 -24.03 -6.10 19.40
CA ASP A 112 -24.92 -7.03 18.70
C ASP A 112 -24.38 -7.50 17.35
N LEU A 113 -23.30 -6.88 16.83
CA LEU A 113 -22.68 -7.24 15.56
C LEU A 113 -21.44 -8.11 15.76
N GLU A 114 -21.36 -9.20 15.04
CA GLU A 114 -20.16 -10.03 14.98
C GLU A 114 -19.12 -9.38 14.05
N VAL A 115 -18.48 -8.30 14.53
CA VAL A 115 -17.45 -7.54 13.82
C VAL A 115 -16.24 -7.34 14.71
N LEU A 116 -15.07 -7.72 14.21
CA LEU A 116 -13.77 -7.50 14.84
C LEU A 116 -12.93 -6.59 13.97
N ILE A 117 -12.38 -5.54 14.56
CA ILE A 117 -11.48 -4.59 13.88
C ILE A 117 -10.06 -4.78 14.43
N LEU A 118 -9.12 -5.09 13.54
CA LEU A 118 -7.73 -5.33 13.90
C LEU A 118 -6.78 -4.41 13.11
N PRO A 119 -5.78 -3.81 13.75
CA PRO A 119 -4.69 -3.17 13.02
C PRO A 119 -4.00 -4.19 12.11
N TYR A 120 -3.87 -3.90 10.81
CA TYR A 120 -3.16 -4.78 9.88
C TYR A 120 -1.71 -4.34 9.75
N GLN A 121 -0.82 -5.13 10.33
CA GLN A 121 0.61 -4.88 10.32
C GLN A 121 1.25 -5.51 9.08
N CYS A 122 1.31 -4.75 8.01
CA CYS A 122 1.97 -5.15 6.77
C CYS A 122 2.87 -4.00 6.27
N ALA A 123 3.76 -4.33 5.36
CA ALA A 123 4.44 -3.33 4.56
C ALA A 123 3.60 -2.98 3.33
N GLU A 124 3.76 -1.76 2.86
CA GLU A 124 3.25 -1.34 1.57
C GLU A 124 4.31 -0.53 0.85
N ILE A 125 4.52 -0.84 -0.42
CA ILE A 125 5.43 -0.10 -1.29
C ILE A 125 4.69 0.39 -2.53
N LEU A 126 5.10 1.55 -3.03
CA LEU A 126 4.72 2.06 -4.34
C LEU A 126 5.94 1.95 -5.26
N VAL A 127 5.76 1.23 -6.35
CA VAL A 127 6.78 1.08 -7.39
C VAL A 127 6.31 1.79 -8.64
N GLY A 128 7.14 2.65 -9.21
CA GLY A 128 6.72 3.45 -10.36
C GLY A 128 7.86 3.86 -11.25
N GLY A 129 7.51 4.51 -12.36
CA GLY A 129 8.44 5.05 -13.35
C GLY A 129 8.19 4.52 -14.75
N LEU A 130 8.90 5.10 -15.70
CA LEU A 130 8.79 4.71 -17.10
C LEU A 130 9.27 3.27 -17.29
N ASP A 131 8.47 2.46 -17.98
CA ASP A 131 8.76 1.05 -18.29
C ASP A 131 9.09 0.18 -17.07
N ILE A 132 8.40 0.43 -15.94
CA ILE A 132 8.65 -0.34 -14.73
C ILE A 132 8.47 -1.85 -14.94
N TRP A 133 7.50 -2.26 -15.77
CA TRP A 133 7.24 -3.67 -16.04
C TRP A 133 8.37 -4.35 -16.80
N GLY A 134 9.00 -3.65 -17.77
CA GLY A 134 10.18 -4.17 -18.47
C GLY A 134 11.34 -4.39 -17.51
N LYS A 135 11.54 -3.48 -16.56
CA LYS A 135 12.63 -3.56 -15.58
C LYS A 135 12.49 -4.70 -14.60
N ILE A 136 11.28 -4.92 -14.06
CA ILE A 136 11.02 -6.00 -13.09
C ILE A 136 10.54 -7.31 -13.74
N ALA A 137 10.60 -7.42 -15.08
CA ALA A 137 10.09 -8.59 -15.81
C ALA A 137 10.67 -9.93 -15.31
N GLY A 138 11.93 -9.93 -14.89
CA GLY A 138 12.58 -11.13 -14.33
C GLY A 138 12.08 -11.53 -12.94
N LEU A 139 11.38 -10.65 -12.23
CA LEU A 139 10.85 -10.91 -10.88
C LEU A 139 9.39 -11.35 -10.89
N VAL A 140 8.64 -11.07 -11.97
CA VAL A 140 7.21 -11.36 -12.04
C VAL A 140 6.94 -12.66 -12.81
N THR A 141 6.03 -13.48 -12.29
CA THR A 141 5.63 -14.75 -12.91
C THR A 141 4.23 -14.69 -13.54
N PHE A 142 3.62 -13.52 -13.54
CA PHE A 142 2.29 -13.28 -14.06
C PHE A 142 2.30 -12.24 -15.19
N ASN A 143 1.22 -12.20 -15.97
CA ASN A 143 1.05 -11.15 -16.97
C ASN A 143 0.64 -9.84 -16.30
N PRO A 144 1.40 -8.74 -16.40
CA PRO A 144 1.06 -7.46 -15.80
C PRO A 144 -0.32 -6.91 -16.18
N SER A 145 -0.86 -7.28 -17.34
CA SER A 145 -2.21 -6.88 -17.78
C SER A 145 -3.35 -7.41 -16.89
N LEU A 146 -3.06 -8.35 -15.98
CA LEU A 146 -4.01 -8.82 -14.96
C LEU A 146 -4.24 -7.79 -13.86
N LEU A 147 -3.29 -6.88 -13.64
CA LEU A 147 -3.46 -5.82 -12.67
C LEU A 147 -4.31 -4.69 -13.23
N ASN A 148 -5.16 -4.16 -12.39
CA ASN A 148 -5.98 -2.99 -12.70
C ASN A 148 -6.12 -2.08 -11.46
N GLU A 149 -6.82 -0.98 -11.61
CA GLU A 149 -6.98 0.05 -10.57
C GLU A 149 -8.08 -0.27 -9.55
N THR A 150 -8.90 -1.28 -9.82
CA THR A 150 -10.10 -1.59 -9.03
C THR A 150 -10.08 -2.94 -8.35
N THR A 151 -8.99 -3.70 -8.53
CA THR A 151 -8.88 -5.06 -7.99
C THR A 151 -7.52 -5.27 -7.34
N LEU A 152 -7.55 -5.73 -6.10
CA LEU A 152 -6.36 -6.17 -5.38
C LEU A 152 -6.04 -7.61 -5.78
N THR A 153 -5.04 -7.80 -6.61
CA THR A 153 -4.71 -9.11 -7.18
C THR A 153 -3.62 -9.79 -6.36
N SER A 154 -3.88 -11.03 -5.95
CA SER A 154 -2.85 -11.87 -5.32
C SER A 154 -1.90 -12.41 -6.38
N VAL A 155 -0.63 -12.05 -6.28
CA VAL A 155 0.41 -12.41 -7.25
C VAL A 155 1.72 -12.73 -6.53
N ARG A 156 2.68 -13.29 -7.29
CA ARG A 156 4.03 -13.56 -6.78
C ARG A 156 5.06 -12.70 -7.50
N ILE A 157 5.86 -11.96 -6.72
CA ILE A 157 6.96 -11.13 -7.20
C ILE A 157 8.22 -11.53 -6.44
N ALA A 158 9.32 -11.84 -7.13
CA ALA A 158 10.59 -12.28 -6.54
C ALA A 158 10.40 -13.40 -5.49
N THR A 159 9.53 -14.38 -5.77
CA THR A 159 9.15 -15.50 -4.87
C THR A 159 8.28 -15.13 -3.66
N VAL A 160 7.97 -13.86 -3.45
CA VAL A 160 7.10 -13.37 -2.35
C VAL A 160 5.65 -13.30 -2.83
N ASP A 161 4.73 -13.84 -2.03
CA ASP A 161 3.30 -13.70 -2.26
C ASP A 161 2.84 -12.31 -1.77
N VAL A 162 2.23 -11.55 -2.66
CA VAL A 162 1.84 -10.16 -2.41
C VAL A 162 0.44 -9.88 -2.93
N TYR A 163 -0.18 -8.83 -2.41
CA TYR A 163 -1.31 -8.19 -3.06
C TYR A 163 -0.82 -6.99 -3.87
N ALA A 164 -1.18 -6.94 -5.14
CA ALA A 164 -0.79 -5.87 -6.04
C ALA A 164 -1.98 -5.27 -6.79
N MET A 165 -1.93 -3.96 -7.04
CA MET A 165 -2.88 -3.24 -7.87
C MET A 165 -2.21 -2.06 -8.56
N LEU A 166 -2.78 -1.57 -9.66
CA LEU A 166 -2.34 -0.32 -10.26
C LEU A 166 -2.84 0.87 -9.43
N SER A 167 -2.03 1.91 -9.33
CA SER A 167 -2.47 3.16 -8.70
C SER A 167 -3.46 3.88 -9.61
N LYS A 168 -4.62 4.26 -9.08
CA LYS A 168 -5.67 4.96 -9.83
C LYS A 168 -5.22 6.33 -10.35
N SER A 169 -4.39 7.02 -9.59
CA SER A 169 -3.88 8.34 -9.96
C SER A 169 -2.76 8.30 -10.99
N ARG A 170 -2.07 7.16 -11.11
CA ARG A 170 -0.91 6.98 -12.00
C ARG A 170 -0.85 5.52 -12.47
N PRO A 171 -1.44 5.20 -13.64
CA PRO A 171 -1.58 3.81 -14.11
C PRO A 171 -0.29 3.02 -14.29
N GLN A 172 0.85 3.70 -14.32
CA GLN A 172 2.17 3.05 -14.39
C GLN A 172 2.76 2.74 -13.02
N HIS A 173 2.09 3.12 -11.94
CA HIS A 173 2.54 2.86 -10.57
C HIS A 173 1.82 1.64 -10.02
N ILE A 174 2.58 0.79 -9.35
CA ILE A 174 2.10 -0.44 -8.74
C ILE A 174 2.13 -0.27 -7.22
N ARG A 175 1.00 -0.45 -6.57
CA ARG A 175 0.93 -0.59 -5.12
C ARG A 175 1.06 -2.06 -4.77
N ILE A 176 1.93 -2.37 -3.84
CA ILE A 176 2.21 -3.73 -3.40
C ILE A 176 2.07 -3.77 -1.89
N ILE A 177 1.18 -4.64 -1.40
CA ILE A 177 1.00 -4.92 0.03
C ILE A 177 1.53 -6.31 0.30
N LEU A 178 2.37 -6.43 1.31
CA LEU A 178 3.06 -7.67 1.64
C LEU A 178 3.32 -7.81 3.14
N SER A 179 3.75 -9.00 3.55
CA SER A 179 4.14 -9.24 4.93
C SER A 179 5.34 -8.37 5.31
N ALA A 180 5.38 -7.87 6.53
CA ALA A 180 6.48 -7.02 7.00
C ALA A 180 7.86 -7.75 6.99
N PRO A 181 7.97 -9.05 7.33
CA PRO A 181 9.22 -9.80 7.21
C PRO A 181 9.79 -9.87 5.80
N ASP A 182 8.95 -9.95 4.77
CA ASP A 182 9.37 -10.09 3.38
C ASP A 182 9.67 -8.74 2.70
N ALA A 183 9.31 -7.64 3.36
CA ALA A 183 9.36 -6.30 2.76
C ALA A 183 10.79 -5.89 2.34
N HIS A 184 11.76 -6.14 3.19
CA HIS A 184 13.16 -5.80 2.91
C HIS A 184 13.67 -6.55 1.67
N PHE A 185 13.47 -7.87 1.65
CA PHE A 185 13.91 -8.72 0.54
C PHE A 185 13.25 -8.31 -0.79
N LEU A 186 11.93 -8.13 -0.80
CA LEU A 186 11.22 -7.76 -2.03
C LEU A 186 11.65 -6.37 -2.52
N THR A 187 11.77 -5.40 -1.62
CA THR A 187 12.17 -4.05 -1.98
C THR A 187 13.57 -4.03 -2.57
N MET A 188 14.53 -4.75 -1.98
CA MET A 188 15.88 -4.89 -2.53
C MET A 188 15.88 -5.55 -3.91
N SER A 189 15.12 -6.64 -4.07
CA SER A 189 15.03 -7.33 -5.37
C SER A 189 14.48 -6.43 -6.47
N ILE A 190 13.48 -5.61 -6.17
CA ILE A 190 12.95 -4.62 -7.12
C ILE A 190 13.98 -3.53 -7.37
N TRP A 191 14.57 -2.95 -6.33
CA TRP A 191 15.55 -1.88 -6.42
C TRP A 191 16.76 -2.25 -7.28
N GLU A 192 17.26 -3.49 -7.16
CA GLU A 192 18.38 -4.01 -7.98
C GLU A 192 18.06 -4.06 -9.48
N CYS A 193 16.77 -4.11 -9.83
CA CYS A 193 16.32 -4.08 -11.24
C CYS A 193 16.15 -2.66 -11.80
N LEU A 194 16.22 -1.61 -10.94
CA LEU A 194 15.99 -0.24 -11.39
C LEU A 194 17.28 0.42 -11.85
N ASP A 195 17.14 1.30 -12.86
CA ASP A 195 18.25 2.17 -13.28
C ASP A 195 18.50 3.24 -12.21
N ASN A 196 19.74 3.70 -12.10
CA ASN A 196 20.14 4.74 -11.14
C ASN A 196 19.74 4.41 -9.71
N GLN A 197 20.21 3.30 -9.19
CA GLN A 197 19.90 2.77 -7.87
C GLN A 197 20.02 3.82 -6.75
N ASP A 198 20.98 4.74 -6.82
CA ASP A 198 21.20 5.80 -5.83
C ASP A 198 19.98 6.74 -5.69
N ASP A 199 19.19 6.90 -6.76
CA ASP A 199 17.99 7.76 -6.78
C ASP A 199 16.67 6.97 -6.76
N ALA A 200 16.72 5.64 -6.82
CA ALA A 200 15.54 4.81 -6.97
C ALA A 200 14.77 4.62 -5.64
N LEU A 201 15.42 4.68 -4.48
CA LEU A 201 14.72 4.72 -3.21
C LEU A 201 14.19 6.13 -2.95
N VAL A 202 12.88 6.25 -2.75
CA VAL A 202 12.17 7.51 -2.51
C VAL A 202 11.58 7.52 -1.12
N GLY A 203 11.84 8.56 -0.36
CA GLY A 203 11.21 8.76 0.93
C GLY A 203 9.71 9.05 0.79
N PHE A 204 8.95 8.75 1.82
CA PHE A 204 7.51 8.97 1.85
C PHE A 204 7.15 10.45 1.61
N ASP A 205 6.31 10.70 0.64
CA ASP A 205 5.75 12.01 0.34
C ASP A 205 4.23 12.00 0.53
N PRO A 206 3.70 12.66 1.57
CA PRO A 206 2.26 12.70 1.85
C PRO A 206 1.46 13.49 0.81
N THR A 207 2.12 14.23 -0.09
CA THR A 207 1.43 14.99 -1.16
C THR A 207 1.17 14.16 -2.41
N ILE A 208 1.77 12.97 -2.49
CA ILE A 208 1.50 12.04 -3.58
C ILE A 208 0.07 11.53 -3.44
N LYS A 209 -0.76 11.82 -4.43
CA LYS A 209 -2.10 11.23 -4.56
C LYS A 209 -1.93 9.77 -4.98
N LEU A 210 -2.43 8.88 -4.16
CA LEU A 210 -2.36 7.42 -4.35
C LEU A 210 -3.56 6.90 -5.12
#